data_c9fe6a2e0acb8b303c57b4807ea9699d
#
_entry.id   c9fe6a2e0acb8b303c57b4807ea9699d
#
_cell.length_a   1.000
_cell.length_b   1.000
_cell.length_c   1.000
_cell.angle_alpha   90.00
_cell.angle_beta   90.00
_cell.angle_gamma   90.00
#
_symmetry.space_group_name_H-M   'P 1'
#
loop_
_entity.id
_entity.type
_entity.pdbx_description
1 polymer ?
#
loop_
_entity_poly.entity_id
_entity_poly.type
_entity_poly.pdbx_seq_one_letter_code
_entity_poly.pdbx_strand_id
1 'polypeptide(L)'
;MIRVNDDWVVDVDDFCYSLKKDMHKDIVRKNGTVEHKYKVFGYYNTLEKALDSLYEQLNKETLQQGLHSLSEAVTTIKNNRERWEELVDKVLHEVN
;
A
#
# COMPACT_ATOMS: atom_id res chain seq x y z
N MET A 1 10.78 -4.85 -6.45
CA MET A 1 9.55 -4.72 -5.66
C MET A 1 9.88 -4.13 -4.31
N ILE A 2 9.15 -3.14 -3.88
CA ILE A 2 9.33 -2.47 -2.60
C ILE A 2 8.19 -2.91 -1.68
N ARG A 3 8.51 -3.57 -0.56
CA ARG A 3 7.50 -3.94 0.43
C ARG A 3 7.35 -2.80 1.43
N VAL A 4 6.14 -2.23 1.45
CA VAL A 4 5.82 -1.12 2.36
C VAL A 4 5.45 -1.65 3.75
N ASN A 5 4.60 -2.66 3.79
CA ASN A 5 4.22 -3.38 5.01
C ASN A 5 3.78 -4.80 4.65
N ASP A 6 3.15 -5.52 5.59
CA ASP A 6 2.72 -6.90 5.37
C ASP A 6 1.69 -7.05 4.25
N ASP A 7 0.90 -6.01 4.00
CA ASP A 7 -0.22 -6.07 3.06
C ASP A 7 0.02 -5.33 1.75
N TRP A 8 1.00 -4.43 1.68
CA TRP A 8 1.17 -3.54 0.54
C TRP A 8 2.58 -3.56 -0.01
N VAL A 9 2.66 -3.60 -1.34
CA VAL A 9 3.92 -3.54 -2.08
C VAL A 9 3.79 -2.55 -3.24
N VAL A 10 4.92 -1.98 -3.64
CA VAL A 10 5.05 -1.20 -4.86
C VAL A 10 5.99 -1.94 -5.79
N ASP A 11 5.50 -2.33 -6.94
CA ASP A 11 6.31 -2.98 -7.97
C ASP A 11 6.86 -1.92 -8.92
N VAL A 12 8.14 -2.02 -9.25
CA VAL A 12 8.84 -1.04 -10.08
C VAL A 12 9.25 -1.70 -11.37
N ASP A 13 8.77 -1.17 -12.50
CA ASP A 13 9.22 -1.60 -13.82
C ASP A 13 9.83 -0.43 -14.59
N ASP A 14 10.16 -0.65 -15.86
CA ASP A 14 10.83 0.38 -16.68
C ASP A 14 9.96 1.62 -16.95
N PHE A 15 8.65 1.52 -16.78
CA PHE A 15 7.70 2.55 -17.19
C PHE A 15 6.91 3.16 -16.03
N CYS A 16 6.64 2.40 -14.99
CA CYS A 16 5.77 2.86 -13.92
C CYS A 16 6.00 2.15 -12.60
N TYR A 17 5.34 2.70 -11.57
CA TYR A 17 5.23 2.11 -10.25
C TYR A 17 3.81 1.56 -10.09
N SER A 18 3.69 0.29 -9.74
CA SER A 18 2.38 -0.36 -9.55
C SER A 18 2.12 -0.57 -8.06
N LEU A 19 1.04 0.00 -7.55
CA LEU A 19 0.62 -0.23 -6.17
C LEU A 19 -0.18 -1.53 -6.12
N LYS A 20 0.27 -2.48 -5.32
CA LYS A 20 -0.34 -3.81 -5.22
C LYS A 20 -0.61 -4.17 -3.76
N LYS A 21 -1.75 -4.82 -3.52
CA LYS A 21 -2.07 -5.41 -2.24
C LYS A 21 -1.73 -6.89 -2.27
N ASP A 22 -0.98 -7.34 -1.25
CA ASP A 22 -0.69 -8.75 -1.05
C ASP A 22 -1.96 -9.45 -0.56
N MET A 23 -2.44 -10.41 -1.32
CA MET A 23 -3.66 -11.15 -0.97
C MET A 23 -3.40 -12.33 -0.04
N HIS A 24 -2.13 -12.60 0.30
CA HIS A 24 -1.71 -13.70 1.18
C HIS A 24 -2.19 -15.05 0.69
N LYS A 25 -2.25 -15.22 -0.63
CA LYS A 25 -2.68 -16.46 -1.30
C LYS A 25 -1.73 -16.81 -2.41
N ASP A 26 -1.54 -18.11 -2.61
CA ASP A 26 -0.80 -18.62 -3.74
C ASP A 26 -1.77 -19.20 -4.78
N ILE A 27 -1.45 -19.00 -6.04
CA ILE A 27 -2.20 -19.55 -7.16
C ILE A 27 -1.35 -20.66 -7.77
N VAL A 28 -1.93 -21.87 -7.86
CA VAL A 28 -1.30 -22.98 -8.57
C VAL A 28 -1.85 -23.00 -10.00
N ARG A 29 -0.95 -22.76 -10.97
CA ARG A 29 -1.32 -22.78 -12.39
C ARG A 29 -1.34 -24.22 -12.93
N LYS A 30 -1.98 -24.41 -14.08
CA LYS A 30 -2.11 -25.72 -14.73
C LYS A 30 -0.78 -26.42 -15.00
N ASN A 31 0.28 -25.65 -15.19
CA ASN A 31 1.64 -26.17 -15.44
C ASN A 31 2.39 -26.54 -14.15
N GLY A 32 1.73 -26.43 -12.98
CA GLY A 32 2.34 -26.71 -11.68
C GLY A 32 3.11 -25.56 -11.06
N THR A 33 3.20 -24.41 -11.74
CA THR A 33 3.87 -23.23 -11.21
C THR A 33 3.02 -22.58 -10.12
N VAL A 34 3.65 -22.21 -8.99
CA VAL A 34 2.99 -21.50 -7.89
C VAL A 34 3.32 -20.03 -7.99
N GLU A 35 2.30 -19.17 -8.02
CA GLU A 35 2.45 -17.72 -8.04
C GLU A 35 1.74 -17.10 -6.84
N HIS A 36 2.40 -16.13 -6.21
CA HIS A 36 1.78 -15.36 -5.14
C HIS A 36 0.78 -14.36 -5.72
N LYS A 37 -0.40 -14.25 -5.11
CA LYS A 37 -1.46 -13.39 -5.63
C LYS A 37 -1.37 -11.97 -5.08
N TYR A 38 -1.36 -11.01 -6.00
CA TYR A 38 -1.45 -9.57 -5.70
C TYR A 38 -2.64 -8.96 -6.43
N LYS A 39 -3.25 -7.97 -5.79
CA LYS A 39 -4.30 -7.16 -6.43
C LYS A 39 -3.72 -5.79 -6.77
N VAL A 40 -3.80 -5.41 -8.05
CA VAL A 40 -3.31 -4.11 -8.52
C VAL A 40 -4.35 -3.03 -8.21
N PHE A 41 -3.90 -1.96 -7.55
CA PHE A 41 -4.75 -0.79 -7.23
C PHE A 41 -4.50 0.39 -8.16
N GLY A 42 -3.35 0.48 -8.78
CA GLY A 42 -3.08 1.54 -9.74
C GLY A 42 -1.65 1.53 -10.25
N TYR A 43 -1.43 2.37 -11.26
CA TYR A 43 -0.15 2.57 -11.90
C TYR A 43 0.21 4.05 -11.81
N TYR A 44 1.44 4.35 -11.42
CA TYR A 44 1.89 5.73 -11.17
C TYR A 44 3.24 5.95 -11.82
N ASN A 45 3.50 7.17 -12.27
CA ASN A 45 4.77 7.52 -12.90
C ASN A 45 5.85 7.95 -11.91
N THR A 46 5.51 8.12 -10.63
CA THR A 46 6.49 8.39 -9.58
C THR A 46 6.19 7.54 -8.35
N LEU A 47 7.24 7.25 -7.58
CA LEU A 47 7.08 6.55 -6.29
C LEU A 47 6.24 7.39 -5.32
N GLU A 48 6.44 8.70 -5.30
CA GLU A 48 5.69 9.62 -4.44
C GLU A 48 4.18 9.50 -4.68
N LYS A 49 3.76 9.49 -5.95
CA LYS A 49 2.33 9.34 -6.30
C LYS A 49 1.77 7.99 -5.88
N ALA A 50 2.55 6.92 -6.03
CA ALA A 50 2.14 5.59 -5.56
C ALA A 50 1.95 5.57 -4.05
N LEU A 51 2.86 6.17 -3.30
CA LEU A 51 2.78 6.26 -1.84
C LEU A 51 1.62 7.15 -1.38
N ASP A 52 1.34 8.25 -2.06
CA ASP A 52 0.18 9.11 -1.76
C ASP A 52 -1.14 8.34 -1.95
N SER A 53 -1.23 7.55 -3.00
CA SER A 53 -2.41 6.70 -3.25
C SER A 53 -2.56 5.64 -2.15
N LEU A 54 -1.46 5.05 -1.71
CA LEU A 54 -1.47 4.09 -0.60
C LEU A 54 -1.95 4.75 0.69
N TYR A 55 -1.49 5.96 0.99
CA TYR A 55 -1.94 6.71 2.17
C TYR A 55 -3.47 6.89 2.18
N GLU A 56 -4.04 7.29 1.04
CA GLU A 56 -5.49 7.43 0.89
C GLU A 56 -6.22 6.09 1.10
N GLN A 57 -5.67 5.01 0.58
CA GLN A 57 -6.25 3.68 0.72
C GLN A 57 -6.24 3.21 2.18
N LEU A 58 -5.14 3.46 2.90
CA LEU A 58 -5.03 3.12 4.32
C LEU A 58 -6.03 3.89 5.17
N ASN A 59 -6.24 5.18 4.86
CA ASN A 59 -7.25 5.99 5.55
C ASN A 59 -8.66 5.45 5.30
N LYS A 60 -8.99 5.08 4.07
CA LYS A 60 -10.28 4.47 3.75
C LYS A 60 -10.52 3.18 4.53
N GLU A 61 -9.54 2.29 4.55
CA GLU A 61 -9.62 1.03 5.28
C GLU A 61 -9.85 1.25 6.77
N THR A 62 -9.13 2.20 7.37
CA THR A 62 -9.27 2.52 8.79
C THR A 62 -10.67 3.07 9.09
N LEU A 63 -11.19 3.97 8.26
CA LEU A 63 -12.50 4.59 8.46
C LEU A 63 -13.66 3.63 8.21
N GLN A 64 -13.46 2.61 7.38
CA GLN A 64 -14.46 1.57 7.10
C GLN A 64 -14.65 0.60 8.26
N GLN A 65 -13.73 0.53 9.20
CA GLN A 65 -13.76 -0.44 10.30
C GLN A 65 -14.75 -0.12 11.42
N GLY A 66 -15.51 0.99 11.32
CA GLY A 66 -16.50 1.32 12.33
C GLY A 66 -17.18 2.66 12.07
N LEU A 67 -18.07 3.02 12.99
CA LEU A 67 -18.72 4.34 12.99
C LEU A 67 -17.81 5.33 13.69
N HIS A 68 -17.52 6.44 13.01
CA HIS A 68 -16.69 7.51 13.55
C HIS A 68 -17.48 8.81 13.60
N SER A 69 -17.36 9.54 14.71
CA SER A 69 -17.71 10.96 14.72
C SER A 69 -16.70 11.71 13.85
N LEU A 70 -17.05 12.93 13.43
CA LEU A 70 -16.11 13.76 12.68
C LEU A 70 -14.81 14.00 13.44
N SER A 71 -14.90 14.23 14.75
CA SER A 71 -13.75 14.43 15.63
C SER A 71 -12.84 13.19 15.67
N GLU A 72 -13.43 12.00 15.81
CA GLU A 72 -12.70 10.74 15.82
C GLU A 72 -12.03 10.48 14.47
N ALA A 73 -12.73 10.74 13.37
CA ALA A 73 -12.18 10.58 12.02
C ALA A 73 -10.96 11.49 11.80
N VAL A 74 -11.05 12.76 12.21
CA VAL A 74 -9.92 13.70 12.11
C VAL A 74 -8.75 13.24 12.94
N THR A 75 -8.98 12.79 14.18
CA THR A 75 -7.92 12.27 15.05
C THR A 75 -7.26 11.03 14.44
N THR A 76 -8.04 10.12 13.91
CA THR A 76 -7.55 8.90 13.24
C THR A 76 -6.67 9.26 12.04
N ILE A 77 -7.09 10.21 11.21
CA ILE A 77 -6.31 10.65 10.05
C ILE A 77 -4.99 11.29 10.50
N LYS A 78 -4.99 12.11 11.54
CA LYS A 78 -3.75 12.69 12.10
C LYS A 78 -2.78 11.61 12.60
N ASN A 79 -3.28 10.63 13.33
CA ASN A 79 -2.47 9.51 13.83
C ASN A 79 -1.90 8.69 12.66
N ASN A 80 -2.71 8.44 11.64
CA ASN A 80 -2.27 7.74 10.44
C ASN A 80 -1.19 8.51 9.70
N ARG A 81 -1.28 9.84 9.67
CA ARG A 81 -0.27 10.69 9.02
C ARG A 81 1.09 10.56 9.70
N GLU A 82 1.14 10.58 11.02
CA GLU A 82 2.39 10.41 11.78
C GLU A 82 3.03 9.06 11.49
N ARG A 83 2.25 7.99 11.54
CA ARG A 83 2.72 6.63 11.20
C ARG A 83 3.16 6.54 9.74
N TRP A 84 2.44 7.22 8.86
CA TRP A 84 2.74 7.25 7.44
C TRP A 84 4.09 7.92 7.16
N GLU A 85 4.36 9.06 7.79
CA GLU A 85 5.62 9.76 7.65
C GLU A 85 6.81 8.89 8.08
N GLU A 86 6.69 8.17 9.18
CA GLU A 86 7.69 7.22 9.64
C GLU A 86 7.90 6.09 8.63
N LEU A 87 6.81 5.55 8.08
CA LEU A 87 6.85 4.49 7.10
C LEU A 87 7.51 4.94 5.79
N VAL A 88 7.17 6.13 5.32
CA VAL A 88 7.75 6.72 4.10
C VAL A 88 9.25 6.92 4.26
N ASP A 89 9.70 7.44 5.39
CA ASP A 89 11.12 7.60 5.68
C ASP A 89 11.85 6.26 5.63
N LYS A 90 11.27 5.23 6.21
CA LYS A 90 11.83 3.87 6.17
C LYS A 90 11.94 3.35 4.73
N VAL A 91 10.88 3.49 3.94
CA VAL A 91 10.85 3.03 2.54
C VAL A 91 11.86 3.80 1.70
N LEU A 92 11.96 5.10 1.87
CA LEU A 92 12.92 5.93 1.13
C LEU A 92 14.36 5.56 1.47
N HIS A 93 14.65 5.20 2.71
CA HIS A 93 15.97 4.70 3.11
C HIS A 93 16.29 3.36 2.44
N GLU A 94 15.33 2.50 2.27
CA GLU A 94 15.52 1.20 1.59
C GLU A 94 15.73 1.37 0.08
N VAL A 95 15.14 2.39 -0.52
CA VAL A 95 15.25 2.67 -1.97
C VAL A 95 16.58 3.36 -2.30
N ASN A 96 17.11 4.14 -1.39
CA ASN A 96 18.37 4.85 -1.54
C ASN A 96 19.54 3.99 -1.07
#